data_f79640848e2b0f36ac6a11613bb08b81
#
_entry.id   f79640848e2b0f36ac6a11613bb08b81
#
_cell.length_a   1.000
_cell.length_b   1.000
_cell.length_c   1.000
_cell.angle_alpha   90.00
_cell.angle_beta   90.00
_cell.angle_gamma   90.00
#
_symmetry.space_group_name_H-M   'P 1'
#
loop_
_entity.id
_entity.type
_entity.pdbx_description
1 polymer ?
#
loop_
_entity_poly.entity_id
_entity_poly.type
_entity_poly.pdbx_seq_one_letter_code
_entity_poly.pdbx_strand_id
1 'polypeptide(L)'
;MGKLESNKLQKRTSLLNTAFNLFTTKGVSKTSIAEISKNAGIAKGTFYLYFKDKYDIRDKVIASCSNKLFSDALDALNNSYIQNFEDQIIFVINHILDELNKNKVLLKLISKNLSFGLFNNTISNLSNLSNINNDTSTLYEKFVNRVNENNVNLKNPKVTLFTIIELVSSTGFNSILYSEPLPLDEYKPYLYSIIRGILKENI
;
A
#
# COMPACT_ATOMS: atom_id res chain seq x y z
N MET A 1 20.00 -17.30 -10.28
CA MET A 1 18.69 -17.15 -10.93
C MET A 1 18.83 -17.54 -12.40
N GLY A 2 18.10 -18.56 -12.86
CA GLY A 2 18.23 -19.05 -14.24
C GLY A 2 17.66 -18.06 -15.26
N LYS A 3 18.16 -18.07 -16.50
CA LYS A 3 17.70 -17.19 -17.60
C LYS A 3 16.20 -17.27 -17.85
N LEU A 4 15.58 -18.43 -17.62
CA LEU A 4 14.12 -18.64 -17.74
C LEU A 4 13.33 -17.92 -16.64
N GLU A 5 13.80 -17.93 -15.42
CA GLU A 5 13.16 -17.23 -14.27
C GLU A 5 13.28 -15.72 -14.44
N SER A 6 14.43 -15.23 -14.89
CA SER A 6 14.63 -13.81 -15.21
C SER A 6 13.66 -13.32 -16.28
N ASN A 7 13.50 -14.07 -17.39
CA ASN A 7 12.55 -13.74 -18.46
C ASN A 7 11.08 -13.76 -17.98
N LYS A 8 10.73 -14.71 -17.10
CA LYS A 8 9.38 -14.80 -16.50
C LYS A 8 9.08 -13.60 -15.62
N LEU A 9 10.04 -13.23 -14.79
CA LEU A 9 9.94 -12.05 -13.93
C LEU A 9 9.80 -10.77 -14.75
N GLN A 10 10.64 -10.58 -15.78
CA GLN A 10 10.60 -9.41 -16.64
C GLN A 10 9.25 -9.24 -17.34
N LYS A 11 8.68 -10.31 -17.90
CA LYS A 11 7.35 -10.27 -18.53
C LYS A 11 6.25 -9.91 -17.54
N ARG A 12 6.29 -10.47 -16.34
CA ARG A 12 5.32 -10.16 -15.27
C ARG A 12 5.41 -8.71 -14.84
N THR A 13 6.62 -8.19 -14.63
CA THR A 13 6.86 -6.78 -14.26
C THR A 13 6.39 -5.84 -15.38
N SER A 14 6.66 -6.16 -16.64
CA SER A 14 6.17 -5.38 -17.79
C SER A 14 4.64 -5.29 -17.82
N LEU A 15 3.92 -6.40 -17.56
CA LEU A 15 2.47 -6.41 -17.45
C LEU A 15 1.96 -5.55 -16.31
N LEU A 16 2.57 -5.63 -15.12
CA LEU A 16 2.19 -4.83 -13.94
C LEU A 16 2.40 -3.33 -14.18
N ASN A 17 3.55 -2.93 -14.73
CA ASN A 17 3.85 -1.53 -15.01
C ASN A 17 2.90 -0.97 -16.08
N THR A 18 2.62 -1.75 -17.12
CA THR A 18 1.67 -1.36 -18.16
C THR A 18 0.25 -1.23 -17.60
N ALA A 19 -0.18 -2.17 -16.78
CA ALA A 19 -1.48 -2.12 -16.11
C ALA A 19 -1.59 -0.90 -15.19
N PHE A 20 -0.56 -0.61 -14.39
CA PHE A 20 -0.51 0.59 -13.56
C PHE A 20 -0.73 1.86 -14.39
N ASN A 21 0.03 2.04 -15.48
CA ASN A 21 -0.08 3.21 -16.35
C ASN A 21 -1.49 3.34 -16.95
N LEU A 22 -2.06 2.24 -17.45
CA LEU A 22 -3.40 2.26 -18.03
C LEU A 22 -4.49 2.50 -16.98
N PHE A 23 -4.38 1.91 -15.79
CA PHE A 23 -5.34 2.10 -14.72
C PHE A 23 -5.32 3.52 -14.15
N THR A 24 -4.16 4.15 -14.10
CA THR A 24 -4.00 5.53 -13.64
C THR A 24 -4.43 6.56 -14.69
N THR A 25 -4.33 6.25 -15.98
CA THR A 25 -4.71 7.20 -17.07
C THR A 25 -6.16 7.06 -17.52
N LYS A 26 -6.65 5.83 -17.68
CA LYS A 26 -8.00 5.54 -18.21
C LYS A 26 -8.98 5.00 -17.17
N GLY A 27 -8.47 4.51 -16.05
CA GLY A 27 -9.23 3.76 -15.05
C GLY A 27 -9.36 2.27 -15.38
N VAL A 28 -9.58 1.46 -14.35
CA VAL A 28 -9.69 -0.01 -14.46
C VAL A 28 -10.83 -0.45 -15.36
N SER A 29 -11.99 0.21 -15.29
CA SER A 29 -13.18 -0.15 -16.08
C SER A 29 -12.94 -0.05 -17.59
N LYS A 30 -12.26 1.00 -18.03
CA LYS A 30 -12.00 1.30 -19.44
C LYS A 30 -10.74 0.59 -20.01
N THR A 31 -10.01 -0.16 -19.20
CA THR A 31 -8.81 -0.90 -19.61
C THR A 31 -9.16 -2.36 -19.91
N SER A 32 -8.66 -2.92 -21.00
CA SER A 32 -8.82 -4.33 -21.37
C SER A 32 -7.53 -5.13 -21.23
N ILE A 33 -7.64 -6.46 -21.04
CA ILE A 33 -6.48 -7.37 -21.02
C ILE A 33 -5.74 -7.33 -22.36
N ALA A 34 -6.46 -7.22 -23.48
CA ALA A 34 -5.84 -7.11 -24.81
C ALA A 34 -4.96 -5.86 -24.91
N GLU A 35 -5.41 -4.74 -24.38
CA GLU A 35 -4.66 -3.48 -24.35
C GLU A 35 -3.43 -3.56 -23.44
N ILE A 36 -3.58 -4.13 -22.23
CA ILE A 36 -2.45 -4.36 -21.31
C ILE A 36 -1.39 -5.22 -22.00
N SER A 37 -1.78 -6.35 -22.60
CA SER A 37 -0.87 -7.28 -23.25
C SER A 37 -0.16 -6.63 -24.45
N LYS A 38 -0.90 -5.93 -25.31
CA LYS A 38 -0.38 -5.23 -26.48
C LYS A 38 0.68 -4.18 -26.08
N ASN A 39 0.35 -3.34 -25.12
CA ASN A 39 1.26 -2.27 -24.68
C ASN A 39 2.47 -2.80 -23.90
N ALA A 40 2.35 -3.97 -23.25
CA ALA A 40 3.46 -4.66 -22.61
C ALA A 40 4.36 -5.44 -23.60
N GLY A 41 3.99 -5.52 -24.88
CA GLY A 41 4.71 -6.33 -25.88
C GLY A 41 4.56 -7.85 -25.66
N ILE A 42 3.45 -8.30 -25.09
CA ILE A 42 3.21 -9.67 -24.64
C ILE A 42 1.93 -10.20 -25.31
N ALA A 43 1.97 -11.44 -25.84
CA ALA A 43 0.79 -12.07 -26.40
C ALA A 43 -0.33 -12.23 -25.35
N LYS A 44 -1.60 -12.00 -25.73
CA LYS A 44 -2.75 -12.10 -24.82
C LYS A 44 -2.84 -13.46 -24.12
N GLY A 45 -2.49 -14.56 -24.80
CA GLY A 45 -2.45 -15.89 -24.18
C GLY A 45 -1.41 -16.01 -23.07
N THR A 46 -0.28 -15.31 -23.22
CA THR A 46 0.79 -15.27 -22.22
C THR A 46 0.38 -14.49 -20.97
N PHE A 47 -0.52 -13.51 -21.05
CA PHE A 47 -1.06 -12.82 -19.89
C PHE A 47 -1.64 -13.80 -18.87
N TYR A 48 -2.42 -14.79 -19.34
CA TYR A 48 -3.09 -15.76 -18.48
C TYR A 48 -2.14 -16.76 -17.77
N LEU A 49 -0.87 -16.79 -18.15
CA LEU A 49 0.16 -17.52 -17.39
C LEU A 49 0.57 -16.79 -16.11
N TYR A 50 0.27 -15.48 -16.01
CA TYR A 50 0.69 -14.62 -14.88
C TYR A 50 -0.47 -14.13 -14.02
N PHE A 51 -1.63 -13.86 -14.67
CA PHE A 51 -2.79 -13.27 -14.02
C PHE A 51 -4.07 -13.94 -14.49
N LYS A 52 -4.95 -14.22 -13.55
CA LYS A 52 -6.24 -14.88 -13.80
C LYS A 52 -7.15 -14.03 -14.69
N ASP A 53 -7.24 -12.74 -14.37
CA ASP A 53 -8.10 -11.79 -15.07
C ASP A 53 -7.61 -10.33 -14.83
N LYS A 54 -8.40 -9.36 -15.31
CA LYS A 54 -8.13 -7.92 -15.13
C LYS A 54 -8.13 -7.48 -13.66
N TYR A 55 -8.93 -8.10 -12.84
CA TYR A 55 -9.06 -7.74 -11.44
C TYR A 55 -7.90 -8.33 -10.62
N ASP A 56 -7.43 -9.51 -10.98
CA ASP A 56 -6.24 -10.11 -10.36
C ASP A 56 -4.99 -9.24 -10.58
N ILE A 57 -4.73 -8.77 -11.80
CA ILE A 57 -3.60 -7.85 -12.04
C ILE A 57 -3.82 -6.49 -11.36
N ARG A 58 -5.06 -5.97 -11.32
CA ARG A 58 -5.39 -4.74 -10.57
C ARG A 58 -5.01 -4.88 -9.09
N ASP A 59 -5.44 -5.96 -8.46
CA ASP A 59 -5.20 -6.17 -7.03
C ASP A 59 -3.70 -6.29 -6.72
N LYS A 60 -2.94 -6.91 -7.63
CA LYS A 60 -1.48 -6.98 -7.52
C LYS A 60 -0.78 -5.63 -7.75
N VAL A 61 -1.29 -4.81 -8.66
CA VAL A 61 -0.82 -3.42 -8.85
C VAL A 61 -1.08 -2.61 -7.58
N ILE A 62 -2.29 -2.65 -7.03
CA ILE A 62 -2.65 -1.95 -5.79
C ILE A 62 -1.75 -2.40 -4.65
N ALA A 63 -1.58 -3.70 -4.46
CA ALA A 63 -0.71 -4.27 -3.44
C ALA A 63 0.74 -3.79 -3.57
N SER A 64 1.28 -3.79 -4.78
CA SER A 64 2.65 -3.32 -5.05
C SER A 64 2.82 -1.83 -4.71
N CYS A 65 1.84 -0.99 -5.12
CA CYS A 65 1.86 0.45 -4.81
C CYS A 65 1.75 0.71 -3.31
N SER A 66 0.86 -0.01 -2.62
CA SER A 66 0.68 0.12 -1.17
C SER A 66 1.94 -0.30 -0.42
N ASN A 67 2.54 -1.44 -0.77
CA ASN A 67 3.78 -1.89 -0.15
C ASN A 67 4.92 -0.88 -0.32
N LYS A 68 5.06 -0.33 -1.53
CA LYS A 68 6.07 0.71 -1.77
C LYS A 68 5.83 1.94 -0.88
N LEU A 69 4.60 2.45 -0.84
CA LEU A 69 4.23 3.60 -0.04
C LEU A 69 4.54 3.40 1.44
N PHE A 70 4.23 2.22 1.99
CA PHE A 70 4.55 1.89 3.37
C PHE A 70 6.05 1.68 3.60
N SER A 71 6.76 1.04 2.67
CA SER A 71 8.22 0.88 2.77
C SER A 71 8.90 2.24 2.80
N ASP A 72 8.56 3.14 1.89
CA ASP A 72 9.13 4.48 1.82
C ASP A 72 8.88 5.26 3.14
N ALA A 73 7.68 5.12 3.73
CA ALA A 73 7.35 5.74 5.02
C ALA A 73 8.14 5.14 6.20
N LEU A 74 8.32 3.81 6.22
CA LEU A 74 9.12 3.14 7.26
C LEU A 74 10.61 3.47 7.13
N ASP A 75 11.13 3.55 5.92
CA ASP A 75 12.52 3.95 5.66
C ASP A 75 12.75 5.41 6.13
N ALA A 76 11.80 6.30 5.87
CA ALA A 76 11.83 7.67 6.38
C ALA A 76 11.79 7.71 7.92
N LEU A 77 10.96 6.88 8.55
CA LEU A 77 10.90 6.76 10.01
C LEU A 77 12.23 6.25 10.58
N ASN A 78 12.82 5.21 9.99
CA ASN A 78 14.09 4.64 10.45
C ASN A 78 15.26 5.65 10.40
N ASN A 79 15.18 6.63 9.50
CA ASN A 79 16.13 7.73 9.41
C ASN A 79 15.77 8.92 10.32
N SER A 80 14.70 8.83 11.10
CA SER A 80 14.29 9.82 12.08
C SER A 80 14.77 9.46 13.49
N TYR A 81 14.76 10.44 14.40
CA TYR A 81 15.11 10.23 15.82
C TYR A 81 13.88 10.04 16.72
N ILE A 82 12.72 9.63 16.15
CA ILE A 82 11.47 9.50 16.90
C ILE A 82 11.51 8.23 17.74
N GLN A 83 11.47 8.38 19.07
CA GLN A 83 11.53 7.26 20.02
C GLN A 83 10.14 6.81 20.49
N ASN A 84 9.20 7.74 20.65
CA ASN A 84 7.87 7.43 21.16
C ASN A 84 7.06 6.65 20.13
N PHE A 85 6.47 5.51 20.53
CA PHE A 85 5.71 4.62 19.65
C PHE A 85 4.52 5.32 18.96
N GLU A 86 3.73 6.11 19.70
CA GLU A 86 2.59 6.82 19.13
C GLU A 86 3.05 7.83 18.07
N ASP A 87 4.16 8.53 18.33
CA ASP A 87 4.74 9.49 17.37
C ASP A 87 5.30 8.80 16.13
N GLN A 88 5.85 7.59 16.26
CA GLN A 88 6.27 6.77 15.12
C GLN A 88 5.09 6.41 14.24
N ILE A 89 3.96 5.99 14.82
CA ILE A 89 2.74 5.68 14.06
C ILE A 89 2.19 6.92 13.37
N ILE A 90 2.11 8.05 14.06
CA ILE A 90 1.68 9.33 13.49
C ILE A 90 2.59 9.78 12.35
N PHE A 91 3.92 9.63 12.50
CA PHE A 91 4.88 9.97 11.45
C PHE A 91 4.63 9.16 10.17
N VAL A 92 4.47 7.84 10.28
CA VAL A 92 4.19 6.95 9.13
C VAL A 92 2.88 7.37 8.46
N ILE A 93 1.83 7.62 9.23
CA ILE A 93 0.54 8.05 8.70
C ILE A 93 0.66 9.41 7.99
N ASN A 94 1.34 10.38 8.62
CA ASN A 94 1.57 11.69 8.00
C ASN A 94 2.31 11.57 6.68
N HIS A 95 3.40 10.79 6.64
CA HIS A 95 4.18 10.57 5.42
C HIS A 95 3.31 9.99 4.29
N ILE A 96 2.50 8.98 4.60
CA ILE A 96 1.58 8.35 3.64
C ILE A 96 0.54 9.34 3.13
N LEU A 97 -0.09 10.10 4.02
CA LEU A 97 -1.11 11.10 3.64
C LEU A 97 -0.52 12.21 2.76
N ASP A 98 0.71 12.67 3.05
CA ASP A 98 1.40 13.68 2.26
C ASP A 98 1.73 13.17 0.85
N GLU A 99 2.24 11.93 0.73
CA GLU A 99 2.52 11.32 -0.57
C GLU A 99 1.23 11.10 -1.40
N LEU A 100 0.14 10.68 -0.75
CA LEU A 100 -1.15 10.52 -1.41
C LEU A 100 -1.78 11.87 -1.80
N ASN A 101 -1.57 12.92 -1.03
CA ASN A 101 -2.02 14.27 -1.38
C ASN A 101 -1.28 14.83 -2.60
N LYS A 102 0.01 14.54 -2.73
CA LYS A 102 0.81 14.87 -3.94
C LYS A 102 0.37 14.06 -5.16
N ASN A 103 -0.08 12.81 -4.96
CA ASN A 103 -0.45 11.90 -6.04
C ASN A 103 -1.91 11.41 -5.92
N LYS A 104 -2.85 12.29 -6.24
CA LYS A 104 -4.30 11.99 -6.20
C LYS A 104 -4.73 10.87 -7.15
N VAL A 105 -3.94 10.59 -8.19
CA VAL A 105 -4.19 9.47 -9.11
C VAL A 105 -3.90 8.14 -8.41
N LEU A 106 -2.78 8.04 -7.71
CA LEU A 106 -2.44 6.89 -6.88
C LEU A 106 -3.49 6.70 -5.77
N LEU A 107 -3.88 7.78 -5.08
CA LEU A 107 -4.92 7.73 -4.06
C LEU A 107 -6.22 7.11 -4.60
N LYS A 108 -6.72 7.56 -5.77
CA LYS A 108 -7.93 7.01 -6.40
C LYS A 108 -7.81 5.53 -6.77
N LEU A 109 -6.60 5.08 -7.11
CA LEU A 109 -6.35 3.68 -7.45
C LEU A 109 -6.39 2.78 -6.21
N ILE A 110 -5.75 3.20 -5.11
CA ILE A 110 -5.55 2.35 -3.92
C ILE A 110 -6.67 2.45 -2.89
N SER A 111 -7.41 3.57 -2.82
CA SER A 111 -8.29 3.94 -1.71
C SER A 111 -9.37 2.92 -1.35
N LYS A 112 -9.91 2.18 -2.34
CA LYS A 112 -10.98 1.21 -2.11
C LYS A 112 -10.50 -0.17 -1.65
N ASN A 113 -9.20 -0.42 -1.66
CA ASN A 113 -8.64 -1.76 -1.43
C ASN A 113 -7.36 -1.74 -0.58
N LEU A 114 -7.11 -0.64 0.15
CA LEU A 114 -5.86 -0.49 0.90
C LEU A 114 -5.73 -1.57 1.98
N SER A 115 -6.75 -1.74 2.80
CA SER A 115 -6.78 -2.76 3.85
C SER A 115 -6.74 -4.19 3.28
N PHE A 116 -7.50 -4.46 2.21
CA PHE A 116 -7.47 -5.75 1.53
C PHE A 116 -6.05 -6.09 1.03
N GLY A 117 -5.37 -5.11 0.41
CA GLY A 117 -4.00 -5.26 -0.06
C GLY A 117 -3.00 -5.55 1.07
N LEU A 118 -3.20 -4.96 2.24
CA LEU A 118 -2.26 -5.03 3.36
C LEU A 118 -2.42 -6.27 4.25
N PHE A 119 -3.62 -6.85 4.33
CA PHE A 119 -3.93 -7.99 5.19
C PHE A 119 -3.95 -9.34 4.46
N ASN A 120 -3.93 -9.37 3.12
CA ASN A 120 -3.89 -10.63 2.39
C ASN A 120 -2.45 -11.11 2.15
N ASN A 121 -2.16 -12.34 2.58
CA ASN A 121 -0.89 -13.04 2.38
C ASN A 121 -0.48 -13.20 0.90
N THR A 122 -1.35 -12.85 -0.06
CA THR A 122 -1.03 -12.82 -1.49
C THR A 122 0.06 -11.80 -1.82
N ILE A 123 0.32 -10.84 -0.93
CA ILE A 123 1.31 -9.77 -1.10
C ILE A 123 2.72 -10.28 -0.77
N SER A 124 2.87 -11.18 0.21
CA SER A 124 4.17 -11.75 0.56
C SER A 124 4.84 -12.50 -0.61
N ASN A 125 4.02 -13.05 -1.54
CA ASN A 125 4.52 -13.67 -2.77
C ASN A 125 4.92 -12.67 -3.87
N LEU A 126 4.60 -11.36 -3.70
CA LEU A 126 4.99 -10.30 -4.65
C LEU A 126 6.33 -9.66 -4.30
N SER A 127 6.69 -9.61 -3.02
CA SER A 127 7.98 -9.11 -2.56
C SER A 127 9.14 -10.02 -3.03
N ASN A 128 8.89 -11.31 -3.23
CA ASN A 128 9.86 -12.23 -3.84
C ASN A 128 10.19 -11.93 -5.31
N LEU A 129 9.52 -10.97 -5.94
CA LEU A 129 9.66 -10.63 -7.36
C LEU A 129 10.27 -9.26 -7.61
N SER A 130 10.33 -8.40 -6.61
CA SER A 130 11.13 -7.18 -6.62
C SER A 130 12.40 -7.46 -5.84
N ASN A 131 13.55 -7.48 -6.50
CA ASN A 131 14.90 -7.53 -5.86
C ASN A 131 15.21 -6.28 -5.03
N ILE A 132 14.21 -5.67 -4.40
CA ILE A 132 14.32 -4.50 -3.57
C ILE A 132 14.01 -4.94 -2.14
N ASN A 133 15.07 -5.26 -1.42
CA ASN A 133 15.14 -5.73 -0.04
C ASN A 133 14.60 -7.16 0.19
N ASN A 134 15.44 -8.03 0.73
CA ASN A 134 15.12 -9.42 1.13
C ASN A 134 14.10 -9.54 2.26
N ASP A 135 13.34 -8.49 2.56
CA ASP A 135 12.34 -8.46 3.62
C ASP A 135 10.98 -8.88 3.05
N THR A 136 10.59 -10.12 3.31
CA THR A 136 9.31 -10.71 2.92
C THR A 136 8.21 -10.51 3.96
N SER A 137 8.48 -9.75 5.03
CA SER A 137 7.53 -9.53 6.11
C SER A 137 6.33 -8.70 5.64
N THR A 138 5.15 -9.09 6.08
CA THR A 138 3.91 -8.35 5.85
C THR A 138 3.91 -7.03 6.63
N LEU A 139 3.07 -6.07 6.24
CA LEU A 139 2.89 -4.85 7.03
C LEU A 139 2.50 -5.17 8.48
N TYR A 140 1.66 -6.19 8.68
CA TYR A 140 1.26 -6.62 10.02
C TYR A 140 2.46 -7.10 10.84
N GLU A 141 3.33 -7.93 10.27
CA GLU A 141 4.55 -8.38 10.94
C GLU A 141 5.48 -7.22 11.28
N LYS A 142 5.66 -6.27 10.37
CA LYS A 142 6.43 -5.04 10.63
C LYS A 142 5.84 -4.22 11.78
N PHE A 143 4.52 -4.09 11.81
CA PHE A 143 3.83 -3.41 12.90
C PHE A 143 4.01 -4.13 14.24
N VAL A 144 3.82 -5.46 14.28
CA VAL A 144 4.03 -6.27 15.50
C VAL A 144 5.46 -6.19 15.99
N ASN A 145 6.43 -6.26 15.09
CA ASN A 145 7.85 -6.09 15.44
C ASN A 145 8.09 -4.72 16.09
N ARG A 146 7.50 -3.65 15.52
CA ARG A 146 7.62 -2.30 16.08
C ARG A 146 6.97 -2.17 17.46
N VAL A 147 5.81 -2.80 17.67
CA VAL A 147 5.14 -2.90 18.99
C VAL A 147 6.07 -3.56 19.99
N ASN A 148 6.69 -4.68 19.65
CA ASN A 148 7.61 -5.41 20.51
C ASN A 148 8.90 -4.65 20.82
N GLU A 149 9.51 -4.01 19.82
CA GLU A 149 10.71 -3.18 19.96
C GLU A 149 10.52 -2.01 20.92
N ASN A 150 9.30 -1.45 20.95
CA ASN A 150 8.94 -0.37 21.86
C ASN A 150 8.38 -0.85 23.21
N ASN A 151 8.35 -2.16 23.47
CA ASN A 151 7.78 -2.77 24.67
C ASN A 151 6.33 -2.34 24.95
N VAL A 152 5.53 -2.13 23.91
CA VAL A 152 4.12 -1.75 24.01
C VAL A 152 3.26 -3.01 24.06
N ASN A 153 2.34 -3.07 25.03
CA ASN A 153 1.45 -4.23 25.21
C ASN A 153 0.06 -3.95 24.63
N LEU A 154 -0.09 -4.02 23.31
CA LEU A 154 -1.39 -3.88 22.66
C LEU A 154 -2.28 -5.11 22.90
N LYS A 155 -3.51 -4.93 23.36
CA LYS A 155 -4.48 -6.01 23.62
C LYS A 155 -4.77 -6.85 22.35
N ASN A 156 -4.92 -6.20 21.21
CA ASN A 156 -5.13 -6.86 19.92
C ASN A 156 -4.47 -6.07 18.79
N PRO A 157 -3.18 -6.30 18.51
CA PRO A 157 -2.43 -5.54 17.49
C PRO A 157 -3.07 -5.59 16.10
N LYS A 158 -3.69 -6.73 15.73
CA LYS A 158 -4.32 -6.89 14.41
C LYS A 158 -5.57 -6.01 14.27
N VAL A 159 -6.42 -5.98 15.27
CA VAL A 159 -7.63 -5.14 15.27
C VAL A 159 -7.24 -3.67 15.31
N THR A 160 -6.27 -3.30 16.15
CA THR A 160 -5.78 -1.92 16.27
C THR A 160 -5.23 -1.43 14.93
N LEU A 161 -4.34 -2.19 14.29
CA LEU A 161 -3.78 -1.82 12.99
C LEU A 161 -4.86 -1.72 11.91
N PHE A 162 -5.78 -2.70 11.84
CA PHE A 162 -6.88 -2.69 10.88
C PHE A 162 -7.75 -1.43 11.05
N THR A 163 -8.16 -1.13 12.30
CA THR A 163 -8.99 0.05 12.60
C THR A 163 -8.31 1.35 12.20
N ILE A 164 -7.01 1.50 12.49
CA ILE A 164 -6.24 2.69 12.10
C ILE A 164 -6.18 2.81 10.57
N ILE A 165 -5.91 1.73 9.84
CA ILE A 165 -5.84 1.75 8.38
C ILE A 165 -7.18 2.13 7.77
N GLU A 166 -8.29 1.55 8.21
CA GLU A 166 -9.63 1.88 7.70
C GLU A 166 -9.99 3.33 8.00
N LEU A 167 -9.72 3.80 9.22
CA LEU A 167 -9.96 5.19 9.59
C LEU A 167 -9.17 6.15 8.69
N VAL A 168 -7.85 5.95 8.58
CA VAL A 168 -6.96 6.83 7.82
C VAL A 168 -7.28 6.78 6.33
N SER A 169 -7.53 5.59 5.76
CA SER A 169 -7.78 5.45 4.32
C SER A 169 -9.10 6.11 3.91
N SER A 170 -10.16 5.94 4.68
CA SER A 170 -11.47 6.52 4.37
C SER A 170 -11.50 8.04 4.58
N THR A 171 -11.06 8.49 5.75
CA THR A 171 -11.10 9.92 6.09
C THR A 171 -10.07 10.73 5.32
N GLY A 172 -8.86 10.20 5.14
CA GLY A 172 -7.82 10.83 4.33
C GLY A 172 -8.23 10.96 2.85
N PHE A 173 -8.89 9.93 2.29
CA PHE A 173 -9.43 10.00 0.93
C PHE A 173 -10.41 11.17 0.77
N ASN A 174 -11.38 11.29 1.67
CA ASN A 174 -12.39 12.35 1.62
C ASN A 174 -11.77 13.74 1.81
N SER A 175 -10.87 13.87 2.76
CA SER A 175 -10.17 15.12 3.06
C SER A 175 -9.29 15.59 1.88
N ILE A 176 -8.55 14.66 1.23
CA ILE A 176 -7.66 14.99 0.11
C ILE A 176 -8.42 15.32 -1.17
N LEU A 177 -9.51 14.59 -1.48
CA LEU A 177 -10.21 14.76 -2.77
C LEU A 177 -11.36 15.76 -2.72
N TYR A 178 -12.02 15.88 -1.57
CA TYR A 178 -13.25 16.65 -1.45
C TYR A 178 -13.16 17.75 -0.40
N SER A 179 -12.06 17.81 0.37
CA SER A 179 -11.91 18.72 1.52
C SER A 179 -13.01 18.50 2.58
N GLU A 180 -13.47 17.27 2.74
CA GLU A 180 -14.54 16.88 3.66
C GLU A 180 -14.02 15.97 4.79
N PRO A 181 -14.34 16.25 6.05
CA PRO A 181 -15.07 17.44 6.56
C PRO A 181 -14.24 18.73 6.57
N LEU A 182 -12.92 18.63 6.36
CA LEU A 182 -11.93 19.69 6.32
C LEU A 182 -10.84 19.37 5.29
N PRO A 183 -10.12 20.36 4.73
CA PRO A 183 -8.90 20.15 3.98
C PRO A 183 -7.87 19.35 4.79
N LEU A 184 -7.03 18.57 4.12
CA LEU A 184 -6.13 17.60 4.78
C LEU A 184 -5.30 18.22 5.92
N ASP A 185 -4.69 19.37 5.70
CA ASP A 185 -3.79 19.98 6.69
C ASP A 185 -4.55 20.46 7.95
N GLU A 186 -5.80 20.89 7.79
CA GLU A 186 -6.68 21.24 8.90
C GLU A 186 -7.25 20.01 9.60
N TYR A 187 -7.43 18.89 8.86
CA TYR A 187 -7.98 17.64 9.38
C TYR A 187 -6.95 16.81 10.17
N LYS A 188 -5.68 16.82 9.75
CA LYS A 188 -4.61 16.02 10.38
C LYS A 188 -4.56 16.10 11.91
N PRO A 189 -4.63 17.28 12.57
CA PRO A 189 -4.57 17.34 14.03
C PRO A 189 -5.67 16.54 14.72
N TYR A 190 -6.89 16.57 14.20
CA TYR A 190 -8.03 15.79 14.72
C TYR A 190 -7.81 14.30 14.53
N LEU A 191 -7.41 13.88 13.33
CA LEU A 191 -7.11 12.49 13.02
C LEU A 191 -6.03 11.93 13.96
N TYR A 192 -4.95 12.66 14.17
CA TYR A 192 -3.85 12.23 15.04
C TYR A 192 -4.28 12.11 16.50
N SER A 193 -5.12 13.01 16.99
CA SER A 193 -5.70 12.92 18.34
C SER A 193 -6.53 11.65 18.51
N ILE A 194 -7.37 11.32 17.53
CA ILE A 194 -8.18 10.09 17.56
C ILE A 194 -7.29 8.85 17.53
N ILE A 195 -6.26 8.81 16.69
CA ILE A 195 -5.33 7.67 16.61
C ILE A 195 -4.58 7.46 17.92
N ARG A 196 -4.11 8.54 18.58
CA ARG A 196 -3.52 8.46 19.90
C ARG A 196 -4.49 7.90 20.95
N GLY A 197 -5.77 8.29 20.89
CA GLY A 197 -6.82 7.71 21.74
C GLY A 197 -6.96 6.20 21.51
N ILE A 198 -7.04 5.76 20.23
CA ILE A 198 -7.11 4.33 19.87
C ILE A 198 -5.90 3.56 20.44
N LEU A 199 -4.70 4.09 20.28
CA LEU A 199 -3.48 3.45 20.78
C LEU A 199 -3.49 3.35 22.30
N LYS A 200 -3.82 4.42 23.02
CA LYS A 200 -3.86 4.45 24.49
C LYS A 200 -4.88 3.49 25.10
N GLU A 201 -6.06 3.38 24.51
CA GLU A 201 -7.13 2.50 25.00
C GLU A 201 -6.86 1.00 24.74
N ASN A 202 -5.95 0.69 23.83
CA ASN A 202 -5.59 -0.68 23.47
C ASN A 202 -4.27 -1.17 24.08
N ILE A 203 -3.63 -0.33 24.90
CA ILE A 203 -2.44 -0.69 25.69
C ILE A 203 -2.84 -1.35 27.00
#